data_8b2e29a2bb292e638c799e4508733232
#
_entry.id   8b2e29a2bb292e638c799e4508733232
#
_cell.length_a   1.000
_cell.length_b   1.000
_cell.length_c   1.000
_cell.angle_alpha   90.00
_cell.angle_beta   90.00
_cell.angle_gamma   90.00
#
_symmetry.space_group_name_H-M   'P 1'
#
loop_
_entity.id
_entity.type
_entity.pdbx_description
1 polymer ?
#
loop_
_entity_poly.entity_id
_entity_poly.type
_entity_poly.pdbx_seq_one_letter_code
_entity_poly.pdbx_strand_id
1 'polypeptide(L)'
;MKRKKLHSKSLLAFMFLCIFIMCASVTVSAGTNILPSVKQAKAGTWQRDENGNKYVYTDGRSPKSCWLKIAGKYYSFNSQGYAETGWKTYNGETYFLSESKSRNGQLMKGLRTISNKTYYFSKTTGQLSHGWQKIGGKRYYFHPKTGAMVKKKGIGSRYVSSTGAVTKVKRTSKSRLIILGDCRVASMRECGIGNAIYIGKVSMGYDWLRSTAGPMLESYLASYPESTVVFGFGLNDYLYQQAKYIAYYRSFIASHPNANIYLMSINPVIGVGAYNVSNATIRPFNDALRKNFPDYYLDCFSHLQKVGYYAADGQHYNTATYRKIYNYIVKATGWIS
;
A
#
# COMPACT_ATOMS: atom_id res chain seq x y z
N MET A 1 35.39 0.29 -75.74
CA MET A 1 36.36 1.43 -75.58
C MET A 1 35.78 2.47 -74.59
N LYS A 2 36.65 2.96 -73.72
CA LYS A 2 36.55 4.09 -72.78
C LYS A 2 35.92 3.88 -71.39
N ARG A 3 36.82 3.69 -70.44
CA ARG A 3 36.74 3.99 -68.99
C ARG A 3 36.43 5.46 -68.74
N LYS A 4 35.68 5.76 -67.69
CA LYS A 4 35.84 6.98 -66.82
C LYS A 4 35.13 6.71 -65.50
N LYS A 5 35.91 6.55 -64.51
CA LYS A 5 36.35 7.40 -63.37
C LYS A 5 35.29 7.68 -62.35
N LEU A 6 35.59 7.09 -61.18
CA LEU A 6 35.17 7.35 -59.83
C LEU A 6 35.15 8.86 -59.50
N HIS A 7 34.09 9.34 -58.87
CA HIS A 7 34.18 10.46 -57.93
C HIS A 7 33.42 10.10 -56.66
N SER A 8 34.23 10.01 -55.63
CA SER A 8 33.85 9.99 -54.22
C SER A 8 33.06 11.25 -53.86
N LYS A 9 31.88 11.11 -53.27
CA LYS A 9 31.29 12.14 -52.45
C LYS A 9 30.96 11.55 -51.08
N SER A 10 31.63 12.11 -50.09
CA SER A 10 31.51 11.91 -48.67
C SER A 10 30.07 11.84 -48.20
N LEU A 11 29.70 10.70 -47.63
CA LEU A 11 28.45 10.55 -46.87
C LEU A 11 28.72 11.04 -45.48
N LEU A 12 28.17 12.25 -45.15
CA LEU A 12 28.10 12.76 -43.79
C LEU A 12 27.13 11.88 -43.03
N ALA A 13 27.67 10.99 -42.21
CA ALA A 13 26.89 10.20 -41.28
C ALA A 13 26.43 11.13 -40.13
N PHE A 14 25.16 11.51 -40.12
CA PHE A 14 24.49 12.05 -38.93
C PHE A 14 24.37 10.92 -37.91
N MET A 15 25.30 10.86 -36.98
CA MET A 15 25.16 10.07 -35.75
C MET A 15 24.07 10.71 -34.89
N PHE A 16 22.84 10.17 -34.99
CA PHE A 16 21.84 10.36 -33.94
C PHE A 16 22.33 9.62 -32.70
N LEU A 17 22.87 10.36 -31.77
CA LEU A 17 23.16 9.90 -30.41
C LEU A 17 21.81 9.68 -29.69
N CYS A 18 21.24 8.49 -29.83
CA CYS A 18 20.18 8.04 -28.93
C CYS A 18 20.78 7.93 -27.54
N ILE A 19 20.61 8.96 -26.72
CA ILE A 19 20.82 8.87 -25.28
C ILE A 19 19.72 7.92 -24.76
N PHE A 20 20.05 6.63 -24.67
CA PHE A 20 19.33 5.69 -23.84
C PHE A 20 19.52 6.17 -22.38
N ILE A 21 18.57 6.95 -21.89
CA ILE A 21 18.37 7.09 -20.45
C ILE A 21 17.94 5.70 -19.99
N MET A 22 18.92 4.90 -19.55
CA MET A 22 18.64 3.74 -18.70
C MET A 22 17.94 4.28 -17.45
N CYS A 23 16.61 4.28 -17.50
CA CYS A 23 15.83 4.26 -16.28
C CYS A 23 16.22 2.96 -15.58
N ALA A 24 17.20 3.02 -14.70
CA ALA A 24 17.45 1.96 -13.75
C ALA A 24 16.13 1.77 -13.00
N SER A 25 15.38 0.76 -13.39
CA SER A 25 14.29 0.24 -12.60
C SER A 25 14.90 -0.20 -11.28
N VAL A 26 14.81 0.68 -10.28
CA VAL A 26 15.02 0.29 -8.90
C VAL A 26 13.93 -0.72 -8.61
N THR A 27 14.27 -1.99 -8.77
CA THR A 27 13.47 -3.08 -8.25
C THR A 27 13.50 -2.93 -6.74
N VAL A 28 12.50 -2.22 -6.19
CA VAL A 28 12.22 -2.26 -4.75
C VAL A 28 11.81 -3.69 -4.46
N SER A 29 12.76 -4.49 -4.02
CA SER A 29 12.50 -5.82 -3.50
C SER A 29 11.51 -5.69 -2.36
N ALA A 30 10.27 -6.09 -2.60
CA ALA A 30 9.24 -6.13 -1.59
C ALA A 30 9.66 -7.17 -0.52
N GLY A 31 9.95 -6.71 0.69
CA GLY A 31 10.01 -7.58 1.86
C GLY A 31 11.37 -7.84 2.48
N THR A 32 12.40 -7.07 2.22
CA THR A 32 13.60 -7.14 3.07
C THR A 32 13.36 -6.35 4.35
N ASN A 33 13.59 -7.00 5.49
CA ASN A 33 13.77 -6.32 6.77
C ASN A 33 14.86 -5.26 6.59
N ILE A 34 14.46 -3.99 6.52
CA ILE A 34 15.37 -2.85 6.23
C ILE A 34 16.25 -2.54 7.44
N LEU A 35 15.88 -3.03 8.63
CA LEU A 35 16.83 -3.12 9.73
C LEU A 35 17.92 -4.13 9.33
N PRO A 36 19.21 -3.86 9.64
CA PRO A 36 20.28 -4.83 9.42
C PRO A 36 19.87 -6.15 10.07
N SER A 37 20.46 -7.26 9.66
CA SER A 37 20.16 -8.59 10.20
C SER A 37 20.24 -8.54 11.74
N VAL A 38 19.08 -8.26 12.37
CA VAL A 38 19.02 -8.00 13.80
C VAL A 38 19.12 -9.34 14.49
N LYS A 39 20.26 -9.60 15.07
CA LYS A 39 20.50 -10.83 15.85
C LYS A 39 19.66 -10.80 17.13
N GLN A 40 19.18 -11.96 17.54
CA GLN A 40 18.65 -12.16 18.87
C GLN A 40 19.79 -12.00 19.88
N ALA A 41 19.58 -11.20 20.94
CA ALA A 41 20.57 -11.06 21.98
C ALA A 41 20.78 -12.40 22.72
N LYS A 42 22.01 -12.65 23.15
CA LYS A 42 22.33 -13.67 24.15
C LYS A 42 21.70 -13.31 25.49
N ALA A 43 21.64 -14.26 26.42
CA ALA A 43 21.20 -14.00 27.80
C ALA A 43 22.06 -12.90 28.45
N GLY A 44 21.43 -12.03 29.20
CA GLY A 44 22.06 -10.88 29.85
C GLY A 44 21.07 -10.06 30.63
N THR A 45 21.54 -8.95 31.21
CA THR A 45 20.76 -8.03 32.04
C THR A 45 20.97 -6.57 31.62
N TRP A 46 19.95 -5.74 31.81
CA TRP A 46 20.06 -4.31 31.67
C TRP A 46 20.74 -3.71 32.89
N GLN A 47 21.75 -2.90 32.65
CA GLN A 47 22.44 -2.10 33.64
C GLN A 47 22.35 -0.63 33.25
N ARG A 48 22.38 0.27 34.25
CA ARG A 48 22.35 1.70 34.04
C ARG A 48 23.42 2.37 34.84
N ASP A 49 24.15 3.27 34.18
CA ASP A 49 25.09 4.20 34.80
C ASP A 49 24.75 5.65 34.40
N GLU A 50 25.62 6.58 34.71
CA GLU A 50 25.50 8.02 34.39
C GLU A 50 25.43 8.27 32.86
N ASN A 51 26.06 7.42 32.05
CA ASN A 51 26.14 7.56 30.59
C ASN A 51 24.95 6.89 29.87
N GLY A 52 24.12 6.10 30.55
CA GLY A 52 22.93 5.48 29.96
C GLY A 52 22.69 4.03 30.30
N ASN A 53 21.94 3.34 29.45
CA ASN A 53 21.62 1.92 29.61
C ASN A 53 22.56 1.05 28.78
N LYS A 54 23.11 0.01 29.40
CA LYS A 54 23.86 -1.08 28.75
C LYS A 54 23.10 -2.39 28.88
N TYR A 55 23.22 -3.25 27.88
CA TYR A 55 22.83 -4.64 28.01
C TYR A 55 24.10 -5.48 28.20
N VAL A 56 24.25 -6.13 29.36
CA VAL A 56 25.44 -6.89 29.70
C VAL A 56 25.10 -8.37 29.62
N TYR A 57 25.83 -9.10 28.77
CA TYR A 57 25.70 -10.53 28.62
C TYR A 57 26.21 -11.25 29.88
N THR A 58 25.85 -12.52 30.05
CA THR A 58 26.31 -13.36 31.17
C THR A 58 27.83 -13.53 31.22
N ASP A 59 28.52 -13.28 30.09
CA ASP A 59 29.99 -13.33 29.99
C ASP A 59 30.65 -11.96 30.28
N GLY A 60 29.89 -10.97 30.77
CA GLY A 60 30.36 -9.63 31.13
C GLY A 60 30.53 -8.67 29.94
N ARG A 61 30.37 -9.10 28.70
CA ARG A 61 30.49 -8.26 27.50
C ARG A 61 29.19 -7.51 27.20
N SER A 62 29.29 -6.39 26.47
CA SER A 62 28.15 -5.62 25.98
C SER A 62 28.16 -5.54 24.46
N PRO A 63 26.98 -5.49 23.83
CA PRO A 63 26.89 -5.25 22.37
C PRO A 63 27.42 -3.87 22.02
N LYS A 64 28.11 -3.74 20.88
CA LYS A 64 28.66 -2.47 20.39
C LYS A 64 28.36 -2.29 18.91
N SER A 65 28.05 -1.06 18.50
CA SER A 65 27.82 -0.65 17.09
C SER A 65 26.89 -1.61 16.34
N CYS A 66 25.79 -2.02 16.96
CA CYS A 66 24.88 -3.04 16.37
C CYS A 66 23.44 -2.85 16.79
N TRP A 67 22.54 -3.45 16.01
CA TRP A 67 21.14 -3.64 16.37
C TRP A 67 20.92 -5.03 16.97
N LEU A 68 20.13 -5.09 18.06
CA LEU A 68 19.75 -6.34 18.70
C LEU A 68 18.26 -6.40 18.97
N LYS A 69 17.74 -7.63 18.98
CA LYS A 69 16.41 -7.95 19.49
C LYS A 69 16.54 -8.53 20.88
N ILE A 70 16.01 -7.85 21.89
CA ILE A 70 16.05 -8.24 23.32
C ILE A 70 14.62 -8.35 23.79
N ALA A 71 14.21 -9.51 24.30
CA ALA A 71 12.85 -9.77 24.77
C ALA A 71 11.76 -9.29 23.78
N GLY A 72 11.94 -9.58 22.48
CA GLY A 72 11.01 -9.20 21.42
C GLY A 72 11.06 -7.73 20.97
N LYS A 73 11.87 -6.88 21.59
CA LYS A 73 12.04 -5.44 21.29
C LYS A 73 13.37 -5.21 20.59
N TYR A 74 13.45 -4.12 19.80
CA TYR A 74 14.64 -3.78 19.02
C TYR A 74 15.35 -2.58 19.64
N TYR A 75 16.68 -2.64 19.70
CA TYR A 75 17.57 -1.64 20.28
C TYR A 75 18.79 -1.44 19.36
N SER A 76 19.28 -0.23 19.30
CA SER A 76 20.58 0.11 18.70
C SER A 76 21.59 0.45 19.77
N PHE A 77 22.82 -0.04 19.63
CA PHE A 77 23.91 0.21 20.57
C PHE A 77 25.04 0.98 19.88
N ASN A 78 25.57 1.99 20.58
CA ASN A 78 26.71 2.75 20.12
C ASN A 78 28.05 1.97 20.27
N SER A 79 29.18 2.59 19.90
CA SER A 79 30.52 1.99 19.98
C SER A 79 30.98 1.73 21.41
N GLN A 80 30.45 2.44 22.41
CA GLN A 80 30.73 2.26 23.82
C GLN A 80 29.82 1.19 24.46
N GLY A 81 28.83 0.67 23.75
CA GLY A 81 27.91 -0.37 24.23
C GLY A 81 26.68 0.15 24.96
N TYR A 82 26.40 1.45 24.87
CA TYR A 82 25.16 2.03 25.40
C TYR A 82 24.03 1.95 24.38
N ALA A 83 22.83 1.69 24.88
CA ALA A 83 21.63 1.77 24.06
C ALA A 83 21.40 3.21 23.61
N GLU A 84 21.27 3.41 22.29
CA GLU A 84 20.99 4.70 21.71
C GLU A 84 19.53 5.11 21.94
N THR A 85 19.27 6.42 22.00
CA THR A 85 17.94 7.02 22.18
C THR A 85 17.73 8.16 21.18
N GLY A 86 16.48 8.60 21.03
CA GLY A 86 16.13 9.71 20.14
C GLY A 86 16.07 9.33 18.66
N TRP A 87 16.21 10.34 17.81
CA TRP A 87 16.18 10.18 16.36
C TRP A 87 17.47 9.52 15.85
N LYS A 88 17.30 8.51 15.02
CA LYS A 88 18.40 7.74 14.43
C LYS A 88 18.19 7.60 12.92
N THR A 89 19.22 7.98 12.14
CA THR A 89 19.26 7.65 10.70
C THR A 89 20.15 6.42 10.50
N TYR A 90 19.64 5.46 9.73
CA TYR A 90 20.35 4.25 9.37
C TYR A 90 20.00 3.85 7.93
N ASN A 91 20.99 3.68 7.07
CA ASN A 91 20.82 3.37 5.64
C ASN A 91 19.82 4.30 4.93
N GLY A 92 19.90 5.62 5.19
CA GLY A 92 19.03 6.64 4.61
C GLY A 92 17.62 6.71 5.22
N GLU A 93 17.25 5.77 6.08
CA GLU A 93 15.95 5.73 6.72
C GLU A 93 16.00 6.28 8.15
N THR A 94 14.90 6.88 8.59
CA THR A 94 14.81 7.51 9.91
C THR A 94 13.98 6.65 10.86
N TYR A 95 14.48 6.53 12.09
CA TYR A 95 13.89 5.77 13.19
C TYR A 95 13.81 6.63 14.44
N PHE A 96 13.04 6.20 15.42
CA PHE A 96 13.05 6.81 16.75
C PHE A 96 13.19 5.74 17.85
N LEU A 97 14.18 5.93 18.68
CA LEU A 97 14.48 5.10 19.84
C LEU A 97 13.97 5.82 21.09
N SER A 98 13.16 5.15 21.90
CA SER A 98 12.45 5.76 23.02
C SER A 98 13.40 6.40 24.02
N GLU A 99 13.10 7.62 24.40
CA GLU A 99 13.78 8.39 25.47
C GLU A 99 13.08 8.22 26.82
N SER A 100 11.90 7.56 26.87
CA SER A 100 11.17 7.38 28.12
C SER A 100 11.88 6.41 29.05
N LYS A 101 11.89 6.67 30.36
CA LYS A 101 12.53 5.83 31.39
C LYS A 101 12.12 4.35 31.30
N SER A 102 10.83 4.07 31.04
CA SER A 102 10.28 2.71 30.97
C SER A 102 10.61 1.94 29.67
N ARG A 103 11.00 2.64 28.60
CA ARG A 103 11.26 2.08 27.26
C ARG A 103 12.55 2.60 26.65
N ASN A 104 13.48 3.05 27.47
CA ASN A 104 14.72 3.70 27.03
C ASN A 104 15.47 2.87 26.01
N GLY A 105 15.76 3.46 24.86
CA GLY A 105 16.43 2.81 23.72
C GLY A 105 15.54 1.89 22.86
N GLN A 106 14.27 1.61 23.26
CA GLN A 106 13.40 0.74 22.47
C GLN A 106 12.98 1.41 21.14
N LEU A 107 13.12 0.71 20.01
CA LEU A 107 12.62 1.13 18.71
C LEU A 107 11.11 1.37 18.76
N MET A 108 10.67 2.56 18.41
CA MET A 108 9.27 2.94 18.38
C MET A 108 8.62 2.52 17.05
N LYS A 109 7.38 2.02 17.14
CA LYS A 109 6.54 1.59 16.01
C LYS A 109 5.12 2.14 16.17
N GLY A 110 4.40 2.32 15.05
CA GLY A 110 3.05 2.86 15.03
C GLY A 110 3.02 4.38 15.25
N LEU A 111 1.85 4.91 15.64
CA LEU A 111 1.69 6.34 15.96
C LEU A 111 2.41 6.68 17.27
N ARG A 112 3.20 7.76 17.24
CA ARG A 112 3.93 8.27 18.41
C ARG A 112 3.89 9.80 18.42
N THR A 113 3.72 10.36 19.60
CA THR A 113 3.87 11.81 19.83
C THR A 113 5.24 12.04 20.44
N ILE A 114 6.04 12.87 19.78
CA ILE A 114 7.40 13.24 20.15
C ILE A 114 7.46 14.77 20.08
N SER A 115 7.83 15.43 21.15
CA SER A 115 7.90 16.90 21.24
C SER A 115 6.66 17.58 20.65
N ASN A 116 5.46 17.18 21.11
CA ASN A 116 4.13 17.69 20.70
C ASN A 116 3.76 17.49 19.20
N LYS A 117 4.56 16.75 18.44
CA LYS A 117 4.24 16.38 17.06
C LYS A 117 3.97 14.87 16.97
N THR A 118 2.98 14.50 16.18
CA THR A 118 2.64 13.09 15.97
C THR A 118 3.33 12.58 14.71
N TYR A 119 3.94 11.40 14.81
CA TYR A 119 4.62 10.71 13.73
C TYR A 119 4.07 9.30 13.58
N TYR A 120 4.24 8.70 12.42
CA TYR A 120 3.94 7.30 12.22
C TYR A 120 5.18 6.53 11.80
N PHE A 121 5.49 5.52 12.56
CA PHE A 121 6.58 4.59 12.28
C PHE A 121 5.97 3.28 11.79
N SER A 122 6.49 2.72 10.72
CA SER A 122 6.04 1.42 10.19
C SER A 122 5.90 0.39 11.31
N LYS A 123 4.76 -0.28 11.38
CA LYS A 123 4.53 -1.33 12.39
C LYS A 123 5.48 -2.52 12.18
N THR A 124 5.91 -2.76 10.94
CA THR A 124 6.81 -3.86 10.58
C THR A 124 8.26 -3.46 10.82
N THR A 125 8.72 -2.39 10.19
CA THR A 125 10.15 -2.01 10.13
C THR A 125 10.56 -0.96 11.16
N GLY A 126 9.63 -0.15 11.66
CA GLY A 126 9.93 0.99 12.55
C GLY A 126 10.42 2.25 11.82
N GLN A 127 10.43 2.26 10.48
CA GLN A 127 10.82 3.44 9.69
C GLN A 127 9.81 4.56 9.81
N LEU A 128 10.28 5.80 9.83
CA LEU A 128 9.43 6.99 9.76
C LEU A 128 8.69 7.03 8.43
N SER A 129 7.38 7.22 8.51
CA SER A 129 6.52 7.30 7.34
C SER A 129 6.26 8.74 6.92
N HIS A 130 6.18 8.96 5.62
CA HIS A 130 5.88 10.25 4.98
C HIS A 130 4.65 10.13 4.08
N GLY A 131 4.06 11.26 3.67
CA GLY A 131 2.93 11.30 2.75
C GLY A 131 1.66 10.69 3.34
N TRP A 132 0.82 10.15 2.48
CA TRP A 132 -0.44 9.53 2.87
C TRP A 132 -0.24 8.15 3.48
N GLN A 133 -0.80 7.96 4.69
CA GLN A 133 -0.82 6.67 5.39
C GLN A 133 -2.26 6.30 5.75
N LYS A 134 -2.63 5.03 5.60
CA LYS A 134 -3.91 4.50 6.08
C LYS A 134 -3.65 3.71 7.36
N ILE A 135 -4.29 4.13 8.45
CA ILE A 135 -4.03 3.61 9.79
C ILE A 135 -5.36 3.40 10.49
N GLY A 136 -5.68 2.15 10.86
CA GLY A 136 -6.96 1.83 11.49
C GLY A 136 -8.17 2.23 10.62
N GLY A 137 -8.09 1.98 9.32
CA GLY A 137 -9.15 2.33 8.36
C GLY A 137 -9.25 3.82 8.01
N LYS A 138 -8.56 4.72 8.71
CA LYS A 138 -8.55 6.17 8.45
C LYS A 138 -7.29 6.61 7.74
N ARG A 139 -7.38 7.62 6.87
CA ARG A 139 -6.21 8.19 6.20
C ARG A 139 -5.69 9.40 6.97
N TYR A 140 -4.36 9.50 7.01
CA TYR A 140 -3.59 10.58 7.62
C TYR A 140 -2.53 11.05 6.64
N TYR A 141 -2.13 12.31 6.76
CA TYR A 141 -1.03 12.84 5.95
C TYR A 141 0.14 13.25 6.85
N PHE A 142 1.32 12.75 6.53
CA PHE A 142 2.56 13.09 7.20
C PHE A 142 3.42 13.95 6.28
N HIS A 143 3.96 15.04 6.81
CA HIS A 143 4.70 16.03 6.03
C HIS A 143 5.90 15.37 5.31
N PRO A 144 6.09 15.58 3.99
CA PRO A 144 7.09 14.85 3.20
C PRO A 144 8.53 14.98 3.69
N LYS A 145 8.89 16.15 4.25
CA LYS A 145 10.25 16.41 4.74
C LYS A 145 10.44 16.03 6.20
N THR A 146 9.44 16.27 7.04
CA THR A 146 9.60 16.13 8.51
C THR A 146 8.96 14.88 9.09
N GLY A 147 8.10 14.19 8.35
CA GLY A 147 7.31 13.07 8.85
C GLY A 147 6.24 13.44 9.88
N ALA A 148 6.09 14.71 10.26
CA ALA A 148 5.09 15.12 11.24
C ALA A 148 3.67 15.08 10.65
N MET A 149 2.69 14.59 11.44
CA MET A 149 1.29 14.54 11.04
C MET A 149 0.75 15.95 10.77
N VAL A 150 0.15 16.15 9.60
CA VAL A 150 -0.55 17.39 9.25
C VAL A 150 -1.97 17.35 9.81
N LYS A 151 -2.43 18.46 10.38
CA LYS A 151 -3.75 18.63 10.98
C LYS A 151 -4.41 19.92 10.50
N LYS A 152 -5.75 19.97 10.50
CA LYS A 152 -6.58 21.16 10.16
C LYS A 152 -6.17 21.79 8.82
N LYS A 153 -5.93 20.96 7.76
CA LYS A 153 -5.44 21.45 6.47
C LYS A 153 -6.05 20.69 5.30
N GLY A 154 -6.26 21.38 4.18
CA GLY A 154 -6.54 20.76 2.88
C GLY A 154 -5.25 20.22 2.26
N ILE A 155 -5.28 18.98 1.78
CA ILE A 155 -4.20 18.32 1.05
C ILE A 155 -4.81 17.72 -0.22
N GLY A 156 -4.68 18.42 -1.34
CA GLY A 156 -5.37 18.08 -2.57
C GLY A 156 -6.88 18.05 -2.35
N SER A 157 -7.55 17.00 -2.80
CA SER A 157 -8.99 16.80 -2.63
C SER A 157 -9.43 16.47 -1.21
N ARG A 158 -8.50 16.28 -0.26
CA ARG A 158 -8.80 15.80 1.09
C ARG A 158 -8.60 16.88 2.14
N TYR A 159 -9.49 16.92 3.12
CA TYR A 159 -9.31 17.75 4.32
C TYR A 159 -8.98 16.86 5.53
N VAL A 160 -7.87 17.16 6.19
CA VAL A 160 -7.50 16.52 7.46
C VAL A 160 -7.97 17.35 8.64
N SER A 161 -8.65 16.70 9.57
CA SER A 161 -9.24 17.32 10.76
C SER A 161 -8.20 17.71 11.82
N SER A 162 -8.69 18.18 12.96
CA SER A 162 -7.86 18.43 14.16
C SER A 162 -7.18 17.16 14.69
N THR A 163 -7.78 15.98 14.47
CA THR A 163 -7.17 14.69 14.82
C THR A 163 -6.14 14.22 13.80
N GLY A 164 -6.03 14.88 12.64
CA GLY A 164 -5.18 14.50 11.51
C GLY A 164 -5.82 13.48 10.56
N ALA A 165 -6.99 12.92 10.89
CA ALA A 165 -7.69 12.01 10.01
C ALA A 165 -8.39 12.77 8.87
N VAL A 166 -8.43 12.16 7.67
CA VAL A 166 -9.27 12.66 6.57
C VAL A 166 -10.74 12.55 6.97
N THR A 167 -11.46 13.66 6.89
CA THR A 167 -12.89 13.75 7.21
C THR A 167 -13.76 14.01 6.00
N LYS A 168 -13.18 14.57 4.93
CA LYS A 168 -13.89 14.89 3.69
C LYS A 168 -12.99 14.59 2.50
N VAL A 169 -13.55 13.95 1.47
CA VAL A 169 -12.96 13.81 0.14
C VAL A 169 -13.85 14.60 -0.80
N LYS A 170 -13.37 15.75 -1.22
CA LYS A 170 -14.09 16.62 -2.18
C LYS A 170 -13.72 16.20 -3.60
N ARG A 171 -14.71 16.08 -4.47
CA ARG A 171 -14.49 15.91 -5.91
C ARG A 171 -13.74 17.13 -6.45
N THR A 172 -12.63 16.91 -7.14
CA THR A 172 -11.84 17.94 -7.80
C THR A 172 -11.75 17.64 -9.29
N SER A 173 -11.23 18.57 -10.08
CA SER A 173 -10.89 18.30 -11.48
C SER A 173 -9.87 17.16 -11.63
N LYS A 174 -9.07 16.89 -10.59
CA LYS A 174 -8.02 15.85 -10.55
C LYS A 174 -8.45 14.55 -9.88
N SER A 175 -9.74 14.32 -9.66
CA SER A 175 -10.22 13.10 -8.99
C SER A 175 -11.40 12.46 -9.72
N ARG A 176 -11.44 11.13 -9.73
CA ARG A 176 -12.54 10.30 -10.25
C ARG A 176 -12.79 9.15 -9.28
N LEU A 177 -14.00 8.59 -9.29
CA LEU A 177 -14.22 7.25 -8.76
C LEU A 177 -13.97 6.27 -9.89
N ILE A 178 -13.01 5.37 -9.71
CA ILE A 178 -12.63 4.34 -10.67
C ILE A 178 -12.84 2.98 -10.01
N ILE A 179 -13.68 2.15 -10.61
CA ILE A 179 -13.94 0.79 -10.13
C ILE A 179 -13.47 -0.15 -11.23
N LEU A 180 -12.52 -1.02 -10.89
CA LEU A 180 -11.99 -1.98 -11.85
C LEU A 180 -12.09 -3.40 -11.32
N GLY A 181 -12.38 -4.36 -12.22
CA GLY A 181 -12.64 -5.73 -11.81
C GLY A 181 -13.10 -6.66 -12.93
N ASP A 182 -13.63 -7.79 -12.52
CA ASP A 182 -14.12 -8.87 -13.36
C ASP A 182 -15.53 -8.62 -13.94
N CYS A 183 -16.24 -9.69 -14.27
CA CYS A 183 -17.59 -9.65 -14.83
C CYS A 183 -18.59 -8.84 -13.98
N ARG A 184 -18.45 -8.83 -12.66
CA ARG A 184 -19.37 -8.10 -11.79
C ARG A 184 -19.20 -6.58 -11.94
N VAL A 185 -17.97 -6.11 -12.17
CA VAL A 185 -17.72 -4.69 -12.47
C VAL A 185 -18.17 -4.33 -13.89
N ALA A 186 -18.01 -5.25 -14.86
CA ALA A 186 -18.57 -5.09 -16.19
C ALA A 186 -20.09 -4.91 -16.13
N SER A 187 -20.78 -5.78 -15.39
CA SER A 187 -22.24 -5.69 -15.19
C SER A 187 -22.70 -4.43 -14.47
N MET A 188 -21.91 -3.90 -13.51
CA MET A 188 -22.23 -2.59 -12.91
C MET A 188 -22.25 -1.47 -13.96
N ARG A 189 -21.32 -1.48 -14.90
CA ARG A 189 -21.29 -0.53 -16.03
C ARG A 189 -22.51 -0.70 -16.93
N GLU A 190 -22.81 -1.93 -17.32
CA GLU A 190 -23.96 -2.26 -18.20
C GLU A 190 -25.30 -1.91 -17.59
N CYS A 191 -25.44 -2.07 -16.27
CA CYS A 191 -26.62 -1.65 -15.51
C CYS A 191 -26.70 -0.12 -15.29
N GLY A 192 -25.74 0.68 -15.75
CA GLY A 192 -25.71 2.12 -15.55
C GLY A 192 -25.67 2.55 -14.09
N ILE A 193 -24.92 1.82 -13.25
CA ILE A 193 -24.89 2.05 -11.80
C ILE A 193 -23.99 3.23 -11.45
N GLY A 194 -24.59 4.33 -11.02
CA GLY A 194 -23.88 5.46 -10.45
C GLY A 194 -22.98 6.21 -11.45
N ASN A 195 -22.13 7.11 -10.93
CA ASN A 195 -21.20 7.89 -11.72
C ASN A 195 -19.76 7.54 -11.38
N ALA A 196 -19.26 6.44 -11.96
CA ALA A 196 -17.88 5.99 -11.83
C ALA A 196 -17.30 5.64 -13.21
N ILE A 197 -15.98 5.66 -13.31
CA ILE A 197 -15.27 5.04 -14.43
C ILE A 197 -15.16 3.54 -14.12
N TYR A 198 -15.74 2.71 -14.99
CA TYR A 198 -15.72 1.27 -14.84
C TYR A 198 -14.73 0.64 -15.82
N ILE A 199 -13.72 -0.05 -15.29
CA ILE A 199 -12.76 -0.86 -16.04
C ILE A 199 -13.05 -2.32 -15.70
N GLY A 200 -14.01 -2.92 -16.41
CA GLY A 200 -14.47 -4.29 -16.17
C GLY A 200 -14.64 -5.06 -17.45
N LYS A 201 -14.35 -6.37 -17.40
CA LYS A 201 -14.54 -7.30 -18.51
C LYS A 201 -14.90 -8.69 -18.01
N VAL A 202 -15.81 -9.34 -18.73
CA VAL A 202 -16.31 -10.68 -18.40
C VAL A 202 -15.18 -11.72 -18.46
N SER A 203 -15.18 -12.66 -17.54
CA SER A 203 -14.23 -13.79 -17.43
C SER A 203 -12.75 -13.40 -17.27
N MET A 204 -12.49 -12.17 -16.80
CA MET A 204 -11.13 -11.69 -16.61
C MET A 204 -10.66 -11.78 -15.17
N GLY A 205 -9.36 -12.07 -15.00
CA GLY A 205 -8.69 -12.19 -13.70
C GLY A 205 -7.36 -11.43 -13.68
N TYR A 206 -6.40 -11.99 -12.96
CA TYR A 206 -5.09 -11.38 -12.71
C TYR A 206 -4.31 -11.01 -13.98
N ASP A 207 -4.28 -11.91 -14.96
CA ASP A 207 -3.46 -11.68 -16.16
C ASP A 207 -4.00 -10.48 -16.97
N TRP A 208 -5.31 -10.33 -17.05
CA TRP A 208 -5.92 -9.16 -17.67
C TRP A 208 -5.74 -7.89 -16.80
N LEU A 209 -5.82 -8.00 -15.46
CA LEU A 209 -5.48 -6.89 -14.58
C LEU A 209 -4.06 -6.39 -14.88
N ARG A 210 -3.09 -7.29 -14.98
CA ARG A 210 -1.69 -6.95 -15.21
C ARG A 210 -1.45 -6.38 -16.61
N SER A 211 -2.00 -7.01 -17.64
CA SER A 211 -1.68 -6.69 -19.04
C SER A 211 -2.51 -5.56 -19.63
N THR A 212 -3.69 -5.31 -19.10
CA THR A 212 -4.67 -4.40 -19.75
C THR A 212 -5.30 -3.42 -18.76
N ALA A 213 -6.01 -3.91 -17.73
CA ALA A 213 -6.76 -3.03 -16.82
C ALA A 213 -5.84 -2.13 -15.99
N GLY A 214 -4.68 -2.63 -15.55
CA GLY A 214 -3.65 -1.85 -14.87
C GLY A 214 -3.11 -0.71 -15.74
N PRO A 215 -2.60 -0.95 -16.93
CA PRO A 215 -2.20 0.10 -17.87
C PRO A 215 -3.31 1.15 -18.17
N MET A 216 -4.56 0.72 -18.33
CA MET A 216 -5.69 1.64 -18.47
C MET A 216 -5.86 2.51 -17.20
N LEU A 217 -5.79 1.92 -16.02
CA LEU A 217 -5.86 2.65 -14.75
C LEU A 217 -4.71 3.66 -14.62
N GLU A 218 -3.47 3.29 -15.00
CA GLU A 218 -2.32 4.19 -15.00
C GLU A 218 -2.57 5.43 -15.87
N SER A 219 -3.16 5.26 -17.07
CA SER A 219 -3.53 6.38 -17.94
C SER A 219 -4.54 7.32 -17.27
N TYR A 220 -5.52 6.77 -16.54
CA TYR A 220 -6.45 7.61 -15.77
C TYR A 220 -5.76 8.31 -14.61
N LEU A 221 -4.87 7.64 -13.88
CA LEU A 221 -4.18 8.21 -12.74
C LEU A 221 -3.14 9.27 -13.13
N ALA A 222 -2.57 9.19 -14.32
CA ALA A 222 -1.73 10.27 -14.88
C ALA A 222 -2.51 11.59 -14.96
N SER A 223 -3.79 11.54 -15.39
CA SER A 223 -4.66 12.73 -15.50
C SER A 223 -5.38 13.05 -14.18
N TYR A 224 -5.70 12.05 -13.37
CA TYR A 224 -6.50 12.14 -12.15
C TYR A 224 -5.83 11.48 -10.96
N PRO A 225 -4.65 11.97 -10.51
CA PRO A 225 -3.84 11.28 -9.50
C PRO A 225 -4.48 11.19 -8.11
N GLU A 226 -5.53 11.99 -7.85
CA GLU A 226 -6.24 12.00 -6.56
C GLU A 226 -7.51 11.13 -6.57
N SER A 227 -7.64 10.24 -7.54
CA SER A 227 -8.82 9.39 -7.69
C SER A 227 -9.01 8.42 -6.53
N THR A 228 -10.28 8.04 -6.32
CA THR A 228 -10.63 6.89 -5.50
C THR A 228 -10.69 5.67 -6.40
N VAL A 229 -9.88 4.67 -6.13
CA VAL A 229 -9.73 3.44 -6.92
C VAL A 229 -10.20 2.25 -6.09
N VAL A 230 -11.10 1.44 -6.66
CA VAL A 230 -11.60 0.22 -6.04
C VAL A 230 -11.32 -0.97 -6.94
N PHE A 231 -10.49 -1.89 -6.47
CA PHE A 231 -10.22 -3.17 -7.14
C PHE A 231 -11.25 -4.20 -6.69
N GLY A 232 -11.95 -4.83 -7.63
CA GLY A 232 -12.96 -5.87 -7.42
C GLY A 232 -12.68 -7.09 -8.29
N PHE A 233 -11.50 -7.68 -8.18
CA PHE A 233 -11.07 -8.89 -8.87
C PHE A 233 -11.05 -10.10 -7.95
N GLY A 234 -10.87 -11.27 -8.57
CA GLY A 234 -10.58 -12.54 -7.92
C GLY A 234 -11.61 -13.61 -8.15
N LEU A 235 -12.85 -13.30 -8.58
CA LEU A 235 -13.91 -14.30 -8.75
C LEU A 235 -13.50 -15.43 -9.72
N ASN A 236 -12.73 -15.10 -10.76
CA ASN A 236 -12.40 -16.05 -11.83
C ASN A 236 -11.12 -16.85 -11.59
N ASP A 237 -10.27 -16.45 -10.61
CA ASP A 237 -8.92 -17.04 -10.45
C ASP A 237 -8.37 -17.02 -9.02
N TYR A 238 -9.24 -16.81 -8.01
CA TYR A 238 -8.86 -16.72 -6.59
C TYR A 238 -8.08 -17.92 -6.06
N LEU A 239 -8.31 -19.10 -6.61
CA LEU A 239 -7.64 -20.34 -6.17
C LEU A 239 -6.15 -20.36 -6.52
N TYR A 240 -5.77 -19.78 -7.66
CA TYR A 240 -4.43 -19.98 -8.21
C TYR A 240 -3.58 -18.71 -8.25
N GLN A 241 -4.19 -17.52 -8.16
CA GLN A 241 -3.50 -16.24 -8.38
C GLN A 241 -3.39 -15.36 -7.13
N GLN A 242 -3.82 -15.85 -5.96
CA GLN A 242 -3.86 -15.06 -4.73
C GLN A 242 -2.54 -14.36 -4.40
N ALA A 243 -1.41 -15.08 -4.49
CA ALA A 243 -0.09 -14.51 -4.19
C ALA A 243 0.30 -13.40 -5.16
N LYS A 244 -0.06 -13.55 -6.44
CA LYS A 244 0.21 -12.55 -7.49
C LYS A 244 -0.61 -11.29 -7.27
N TYR A 245 -1.90 -11.41 -6.89
CA TYR A 245 -2.73 -10.26 -6.52
C TYR A 245 -2.14 -9.49 -5.33
N ILE A 246 -1.70 -10.19 -4.28
CA ILE A 246 -1.08 -9.57 -3.11
C ILE A 246 0.19 -8.80 -3.49
N ALA A 247 1.05 -9.39 -4.31
CA ALA A 247 2.26 -8.73 -4.78
C ALA A 247 1.96 -7.48 -5.63
N TYR A 248 1.03 -7.60 -6.57
CA TYR A 248 0.59 -6.50 -7.42
C TYR A 248 0.01 -5.34 -6.61
N TYR A 249 -0.95 -5.61 -5.71
CA TYR A 249 -1.57 -4.57 -4.90
C TYR A 249 -0.59 -3.89 -3.97
N ARG A 250 0.38 -4.61 -3.41
CA ARG A 250 1.44 -4.00 -2.59
C ARG A 250 2.29 -3.02 -3.37
N SER A 251 2.74 -3.41 -4.56
CA SER A 251 3.49 -2.54 -5.46
C SER A 251 2.66 -1.34 -5.92
N PHE A 252 1.42 -1.58 -6.35
CA PHE A 252 0.52 -0.52 -6.83
C PHE A 252 0.20 0.52 -5.75
N ILE A 253 -0.08 0.09 -4.52
CA ILE A 253 -0.32 0.98 -3.37
C ILE A 253 0.91 1.84 -3.07
N ALA A 254 2.10 1.26 -3.14
CA ALA A 254 3.35 1.98 -2.88
C ALA A 254 3.65 3.04 -3.94
N SER A 255 3.38 2.75 -5.21
CA SER A 255 3.65 3.68 -6.33
C SER A 255 2.61 4.80 -6.47
N HIS A 256 1.41 4.67 -5.86
CA HIS A 256 0.31 5.65 -5.98
C HIS A 256 -0.12 6.27 -4.65
N PRO A 257 0.76 6.99 -3.93
CA PRO A 257 0.44 7.54 -2.60
C PRO A 257 -0.67 8.59 -2.63
N ASN A 258 -0.91 9.23 -3.77
CA ASN A 258 -1.95 10.25 -3.93
C ASN A 258 -3.34 9.65 -4.19
N ALA A 259 -3.43 8.47 -4.78
CA ALA A 259 -4.70 7.78 -5.01
C ALA A 259 -5.29 7.24 -3.70
N ASN A 260 -6.63 7.19 -3.65
CA ASN A 260 -7.36 6.63 -2.52
C ASN A 260 -7.77 5.18 -2.82
N ILE A 261 -6.85 4.24 -2.62
CA ILE A 261 -6.97 2.85 -3.07
C ILE A 261 -7.76 2.01 -2.07
N TYR A 262 -8.64 1.15 -2.58
CA TYR A 262 -9.38 0.14 -1.85
C TYR A 262 -9.36 -1.19 -2.59
N LEU A 263 -9.31 -2.28 -1.83
CA LEU A 263 -9.35 -3.66 -2.29
C LEU A 263 -10.67 -4.28 -1.80
N MET A 264 -11.65 -4.41 -2.70
CA MET A 264 -12.95 -4.95 -2.36
C MET A 264 -12.86 -6.48 -2.28
N SER A 265 -13.54 -7.05 -1.28
CA SER A 265 -13.74 -8.50 -1.19
C SER A 265 -14.32 -9.09 -2.47
N ILE A 266 -14.02 -10.34 -2.78
CA ILE A 266 -14.91 -11.11 -3.66
C ILE A 266 -16.27 -11.16 -2.96
N ASN A 267 -17.30 -10.67 -3.63
CA ASN A 267 -18.64 -10.58 -3.08
C ASN A 267 -19.33 -11.95 -3.04
N PRO A 268 -20.33 -12.18 -2.17
CA PRO A 268 -20.90 -13.50 -1.95
C PRO A 268 -21.60 -14.05 -3.19
N VAL A 269 -21.74 -15.38 -3.25
CA VAL A 269 -22.50 -16.13 -4.26
C VAL A 269 -23.71 -16.80 -3.62
N ILE A 270 -24.71 -17.16 -4.43
CA ILE A 270 -25.89 -17.95 -4.01
C ILE A 270 -25.64 -19.40 -4.41
N GLY A 271 -25.66 -20.29 -3.42
CA GLY A 271 -25.43 -21.72 -3.64
C GLY A 271 -24.02 -22.03 -4.10
N VAL A 272 -23.88 -22.99 -4.99
CA VAL A 272 -22.65 -23.33 -5.70
C VAL A 272 -22.81 -22.86 -7.14
N GLY A 273 -22.14 -21.77 -7.48
CA GLY A 273 -22.16 -21.23 -8.84
C GLY A 273 -21.36 -22.08 -9.83
N ALA A 274 -21.32 -21.65 -11.09
CA ALA A 274 -20.48 -22.27 -12.11
C ALA A 274 -19.04 -22.42 -11.60
N TYR A 275 -18.35 -23.47 -12.04
CA TYR A 275 -16.97 -23.78 -11.64
C TYR A 275 -16.74 -24.01 -10.13
N ASN A 276 -17.74 -24.51 -9.41
CA ASN A 276 -17.69 -24.80 -7.97
C ASN A 276 -17.37 -23.58 -7.08
N VAL A 277 -17.68 -22.37 -7.54
CA VAL A 277 -17.53 -21.16 -6.73
C VAL A 277 -18.58 -21.13 -5.65
N SER A 278 -18.16 -21.04 -4.40
CA SER A 278 -19.03 -20.96 -3.23
C SER A 278 -18.50 -19.92 -2.23
N ASN A 279 -19.33 -19.51 -1.29
CA ASN A 279 -18.90 -18.62 -0.21
C ASN A 279 -17.75 -19.21 0.64
N ALA A 280 -17.68 -20.53 0.76
CA ALA A 280 -16.58 -21.21 1.44
C ALA A 280 -15.27 -21.12 0.65
N THR A 281 -15.32 -21.32 -0.68
CA THR A 281 -14.10 -21.35 -1.52
C THR A 281 -13.51 -19.97 -1.78
N ILE A 282 -14.29 -18.87 -1.77
CA ILE A 282 -13.77 -17.51 -1.93
C ILE A 282 -13.29 -16.89 -0.62
N ARG A 283 -13.69 -17.41 0.54
CA ARG A 283 -13.33 -16.88 1.86
C ARG A 283 -11.81 -16.79 2.08
N PRO A 284 -10.99 -17.81 1.77
CA PRO A 284 -9.52 -17.73 1.96
C PRO A 284 -8.88 -16.56 1.22
N PHE A 285 -9.34 -16.22 0.01
CA PHE A 285 -8.86 -15.06 -0.74
C PHE A 285 -9.21 -13.74 -0.03
N ASN A 286 -10.46 -13.60 0.44
CA ASN A 286 -10.89 -12.43 1.20
C ASN A 286 -10.13 -12.26 2.51
N ASP A 287 -9.85 -13.36 3.21
CA ASP A 287 -9.07 -13.36 4.45
C ASP A 287 -7.62 -12.97 4.19
N ALA A 288 -7.05 -13.44 3.08
CA ALA A 288 -5.70 -13.04 2.66
C ALA A 288 -5.63 -11.54 2.32
N LEU A 289 -6.61 -10.98 1.62
CA LEU A 289 -6.68 -9.54 1.37
C LEU A 289 -6.80 -8.76 2.68
N ARG A 290 -7.70 -9.17 3.57
CA ARG A 290 -7.90 -8.54 4.89
C ARG A 290 -6.64 -8.57 5.73
N LYS A 291 -5.93 -9.72 5.77
CA LYS A 291 -4.68 -9.90 6.51
C LYS A 291 -3.53 -9.05 6.00
N ASN A 292 -3.34 -9.01 4.67
CA ASN A 292 -2.23 -8.28 4.05
C ASN A 292 -2.47 -6.78 3.92
N PHE A 293 -3.75 -6.36 3.81
CA PHE A 293 -4.14 -4.98 3.54
C PHE A 293 -5.28 -4.51 4.45
N PRO A 294 -5.17 -4.64 5.79
CA PRO A 294 -6.29 -4.34 6.70
C PRO A 294 -6.82 -2.91 6.55
N ASP A 295 -5.93 -1.97 6.22
CA ASP A 295 -6.27 -0.56 6.05
C ASP A 295 -6.86 -0.21 4.67
N TYR A 296 -6.77 -1.13 3.71
CA TYR A 296 -7.24 -0.95 2.33
C TYR A 296 -8.42 -1.85 1.99
N TYR A 297 -8.71 -2.83 2.84
CA TYR A 297 -9.75 -3.83 2.61
C TYR A 297 -11.15 -3.22 2.72
N LEU A 298 -11.99 -3.52 1.74
CA LEU A 298 -13.39 -3.07 1.67
C LEU A 298 -14.29 -4.31 1.76
N ASP A 299 -14.89 -4.55 2.92
CA ASP A 299 -15.68 -5.74 3.22
C ASP A 299 -17.11 -5.67 2.64
N CYS A 300 -17.21 -5.68 1.33
CA CYS A 300 -18.49 -5.70 0.63
C CYS A 300 -19.19 -7.05 0.78
N PHE A 301 -18.43 -8.15 0.99
CA PHE A 301 -18.97 -9.49 1.25
C PHE A 301 -19.90 -9.47 2.47
N SER A 302 -19.40 -9.06 3.62
CA SER A 302 -20.19 -9.00 4.86
C SER A 302 -21.33 -7.97 4.77
N HIS A 303 -21.09 -6.86 4.06
CA HIS A 303 -22.14 -5.88 3.82
C HIS A 303 -23.33 -6.50 3.08
N LEU A 304 -23.09 -7.20 1.96
CA LEU A 304 -24.16 -7.82 1.17
C LEU A 304 -24.87 -8.93 1.94
N GLN A 305 -24.16 -9.72 2.73
CA GLN A 305 -24.79 -10.71 3.61
C GLN A 305 -25.75 -10.05 4.60
N LYS A 306 -25.43 -8.88 5.11
CA LYS A 306 -26.27 -8.13 6.04
C LYS A 306 -27.49 -7.48 5.39
N VAL A 307 -27.34 -6.89 4.19
CA VAL A 307 -28.41 -6.11 3.54
C VAL A 307 -29.21 -6.92 2.51
N GLY A 308 -28.83 -8.17 2.30
CA GLY A 308 -29.39 -9.07 1.29
C GLY A 308 -28.93 -8.76 -0.13
N TYR A 309 -28.82 -9.78 -0.95
CA TYR A 309 -28.43 -9.72 -2.35
C TYR A 309 -29.15 -10.79 -3.16
N TYR A 310 -29.19 -10.62 -4.48
CA TYR A 310 -29.78 -11.58 -5.40
C TYR A 310 -28.91 -11.76 -6.63
N ALA A 311 -28.69 -13.00 -7.04
CA ALA A 311 -27.97 -13.39 -8.23
C ALA A 311 -28.73 -14.53 -8.91
N ALA A 312 -29.23 -14.30 -10.13
CA ALA A 312 -30.07 -15.26 -10.85
C ALA A 312 -29.32 -16.55 -11.20
N ASP A 313 -28.06 -16.46 -11.59
CA ASP A 313 -27.17 -17.58 -11.90
C ASP A 313 -26.22 -17.97 -10.74
N GLY A 314 -26.52 -17.46 -9.54
CA GLY A 314 -25.70 -17.66 -8.36
C GLY A 314 -24.48 -16.72 -8.25
N GLN A 315 -24.06 -16.06 -9.33
CA GLN A 315 -22.83 -15.25 -9.36
C GLN A 315 -23.04 -13.79 -9.80
N HIS A 316 -23.88 -13.55 -10.82
CA HIS A 316 -24.14 -12.21 -11.34
C HIS A 316 -25.38 -11.62 -10.71
N TYR A 317 -25.24 -10.40 -10.21
CA TYR A 317 -26.31 -9.76 -9.44
C TYR A 317 -27.31 -9.01 -10.34
N ASN A 318 -28.51 -8.83 -9.80
CA ASN A 318 -29.47 -7.90 -10.38
C ASN A 318 -29.04 -6.44 -10.13
N THR A 319 -29.67 -5.53 -10.86
CA THR A 319 -29.41 -4.07 -10.78
C THR A 319 -29.57 -3.52 -9.35
N ALA A 320 -30.54 -4.02 -8.60
CA ALA A 320 -30.76 -3.59 -7.20
C ALA A 320 -29.58 -3.94 -6.30
N THR A 321 -29.00 -5.13 -6.45
CA THR A 321 -27.82 -5.55 -5.70
C THR A 321 -26.58 -4.77 -6.13
N TYR A 322 -26.37 -4.55 -7.43
CA TYR A 322 -25.25 -3.69 -7.89
C TYR A 322 -25.36 -2.27 -7.34
N ARG A 323 -26.56 -1.73 -7.19
CA ARG A 323 -26.78 -0.42 -6.55
C ARG A 323 -26.41 -0.43 -5.06
N LYS A 324 -26.70 -1.53 -4.33
CA LYS A 324 -26.24 -1.70 -2.93
C LYS A 324 -24.71 -1.70 -2.84
N ILE A 325 -24.01 -2.39 -3.76
CA ILE A 325 -22.55 -2.41 -3.85
C ILE A 325 -22.01 -0.99 -4.08
N TYR A 326 -22.53 -0.28 -5.05
CA TYR A 326 -22.12 1.09 -5.36
C TYR A 326 -22.29 2.04 -4.16
N ASN A 327 -23.47 2.00 -3.53
CA ASN A 327 -23.77 2.83 -2.37
C ASN A 327 -22.83 2.50 -1.18
N TYR A 328 -22.51 1.24 -1.00
CA TYR A 328 -21.54 0.81 0.00
C TYR A 328 -20.14 1.36 -0.31
N ILE A 329 -19.68 1.24 -1.57
CA ILE A 329 -18.40 1.81 -2.02
C ILE A 329 -18.38 3.31 -1.73
N VAL A 330 -19.37 4.07 -2.17
CA VAL A 330 -19.46 5.53 -1.98
C VAL A 330 -19.38 5.89 -0.49
N LYS A 331 -20.19 5.23 0.34
CA LYS A 331 -20.22 5.45 1.80
C LYS A 331 -18.89 5.09 2.47
N ALA A 332 -18.36 3.90 2.20
CA ALA A 332 -17.16 3.39 2.87
C ALA A 332 -15.88 4.13 2.44
N THR A 333 -15.80 4.58 1.18
CA THR A 333 -14.67 5.35 0.68
C THR A 333 -14.75 6.84 1.00
N GLY A 334 -15.94 7.32 1.43
CA GLY A 334 -16.20 8.75 1.63
C GLY A 334 -16.25 9.54 0.31
N TRP A 335 -16.45 8.87 -0.81
CA TRP A 335 -16.60 9.52 -2.11
C TRP A 335 -17.90 10.34 -2.14
N ILE A 336 -17.77 11.65 -2.37
CA ILE A 336 -18.91 12.55 -2.51
C ILE A 336 -19.03 12.90 -4.00
N SER A 337 -20.13 12.48 -4.59
CA SER A 337 -20.47 12.77 -6.00
C SER A 337 -20.81 14.25 -6.23
#